data_595dcd95c1dec949757cdf39d22562e4
#
_entry.id   595dcd95c1dec949757cdf39d22562e4
#
_cell.length_a   1.000
_cell.length_b   1.000
_cell.length_c   1.000
_cell.angle_alpha   90.00
_cell.angle_beta   90.00
_cell.angle_gamma   90.00
#
_symmetry.space_group_name_H-M   'P 1'
#
loop_
_entity.id
_entity.type
_entity.pdbx_description
1 polymer ?
#
loop_
_entity_poly.entity_id
_entity_poly.type
_entity_poly.pdbx_seq_one_letter_code
_entity_poly.pdbx_strand_id
1 'polypeptide(L)'
;MAEYINPRVDWAFKRIFGSDDTKECLITFLNGVFEDELVIKDVKHLKTEQTRHQKRERGVIFDVACETSDGRHVIVEMQKKEQRYFVDRALYYSSKAIVEQAQPGEWDFHLTPVYTVCLMDFIAETGIPCQFRTDIGFGLLEEEGSSDKVARGHSEETTRALSTIKSQEHLGFKSQEQLIVSGKNRKPRKGKTAKSQKGKKWHLSGLRYGFEKMRVVFLQLPLFEKKEPECMDIFDCWIYVLNNMEHLKEIPFLDKYPVFRKLAAIGDLQKLTPEEREYYEYDIKVMRDLYATDKWEKEKRRRGMEKAWAEGMEKGMEKGMEKGMEKGDADRALADAKRFLDMGFLPEQVAKGTQLPLDIVLALKAGKMKN
;
A
#
# COMPACT_ATOMS: atom_id res chain seq x y z
N MET A 1 -21.71 -0.79 -27.65
CA MET A 1 -22.12 -0.04 -26.44
C MET A 1 -21.89 -0.97 -25.26
N ALA A 2 -21.62 -0.45 -24.08
CA ALA A 2 -21.55 -1.28 -22.89
C ALA A 2 -22.92 -1.94 -22.64
N GLU A 3 -22.95 -3.20 -22.30
CA GLU A 3 -24.18 -3.94 -21.99
C GLU A 3 -24.47 -3.94 -20.50
N TYR A 4 -23.41 -3.79 -19.67
CA TYR A 4 -23.48 -3.83 -18.23
C TYR A 4 -22.95 -2.57 -17.58
N ILE A 5 -23.41 -2.30 -16.36
CA ILE A 5 -22.93 -1.23 -15.49
C ILE A 5 -21.45 -1.46 -15.13
N ASN A 6 -20.73 -0.37 -14.83
CA ASN A 6 -19.41 -0.43 -14.21
C ASN A 6 -19.58 -0.61 -12.69
N PRO A 7 -19.23 -1.78 -12.12
CA PRO A 7 -19.45 -2.06 -10.69
C PRO A 7 -18.57 -1.22 -9.75
N ARG A 8 -17.58 -0.51 -10.28
CA ARG A 8 -16.66 0.32 -9.50
C ARG A 8 -17.18 1.74 -9.27
N VAL A 9 -18.30 2.16 -9.87
CA VAL A 9 -18.95 3.44 -9.52
C VAL A 9 -19.85 3.26 -8.30
N ASP A 10 -20.00 4.32 -7.51
CA ASP A 10 -20.64 4.28 -6.19
C ASP A 10 -22.07 3.73 -6.26
N TRP A 11 -22.90 4.26 -7.14
CA TRP A 11 -24.26 3.80 -7.33
C TRP A 11 -24.33 2.31 -7.72
N ALA A 12 -23.51 1.88 -8.70
CA ALA A 12 -23.50 0.50 -9.16
C ALA A 12 -22.99 -0.47 -8.09
N PHE A 13 -21.97 -0.07 -7.34
CA PHE A 13 -21.44 -0.83 -6.22
C PHE A 13 -22.51 -1.08 -5.15
N LYS A 14 -23.20 -0.01 -4.74
CA LYS A 14 -24.31 -0.10 -3.78
C LYS A 14 -25.49 -0.91 -4.31
N ARG A 15 -25.79 -0.81 -5.61
CA ARG A 15 -26.81 -1.62 -6.25
C ARG A 15 -26.49 -3.12 -6.19
N ILE A 16 -25.22 -3.49 -6.38
CA ILE A 16 -24.78 -4.90 -6.36
C ILE A 16 -24.69 -5.45 -4.95
N PHE A 17 -24.16 -4.67 -4.00
CA PHE A 17 -23.79 -5.18 -2.69
C PHE A 17 -24.56 -4.55 -1.50
N GLY A 18 -25.29 -3.46 -1.72
CA GLY A 18 -25.83 -2.61 -0.65
C GLY A 18 -27.32 -2.83 -0.34
N SER A 19 -28.00 -3.84 -0.89
CA SER A 19 -29.41 -4.07 -0.65
C SER A 19 -29.74 -5.52 -0.28
N ASP A 20 -30.84 -5.72 0.46
CA ASP A 20 -31.29 -7.06 0.85
C ASP A 20 -31.69 -7.92 -0.35
N ASP A 21 -32.18 -7.32 -1.43
CA ASP A 21 -32.53 -8.03 -2.66
C ASP A 21 -31.30 -8.64 -3.36
N THR A 22 -30.12 -8.06 -3.10
CA THR A 22 -28.85 -8.47 -3.71
C THR A 22 -27.85 -9.04 -2.73
N LYS A 23 -28.26 -9.30 -1.48
CA LYS A 23 -27.38 -9.80 -0.41
C LYS A 23 -26.62 -11.08 -0.76
N GLU A 24 -27.13 -11.91 -1.66
CA GLU A 24 -26.48 -13.11 -2.16
C GLU A 24 -25.17 -12.77 -2.91
N CYS A 25 -25.14 -11.65 -3.64
CA CYS A 25 -23.92 -11.15 -4.28
C CYS A 25 -22.86 -10.80 -3.21
N LEU A 26 -23.27 -10.09 -2.16
CA LEU A 26 -22.38 -9.73 -1.05
C LEU A 26 -21.88 -10.97 -0.32
N ILE A 27 -22.77 -11.91 0.03
CA ILE A 27 -22.41 -13.14 0.74
C ILE A 27 -21.39 -13.96 -0.05
N THR A 28 -21.63 -14.18 -1.34
CA THR A 28 -20.74 -15.00 -2.17
C THR A 28 -19.40 -14.30 -2.42
N PHE A 29 -19.40 -12.98 -2.58
CA PHE A 29 -18.17 -12.19 -2.65
C PHE A 29 -17.35 -12.31 -1.36
N LEU A 30 -17.97 -12.07 -0.21
CA LEU A 30 -17.29 -12.14 1.09
C LEU A 30 -16.79 -13.56 1.41
N ASN A 31 -17.55 -14.60 1.09
CA ASN A 31 -17.10 -15.98 1.22
C ASN A 31 -15.88 -16.27 0.33
N GLY A 32 -15.78 -15.63 -0.84
CA GLY A 32 -14.58 -15.68 -1.65
C GLY A 32 -13.40 -14.95 -1.02
N VAL A 33 -13.63 -13.76 -0.43
CA VAL A 33 -12.56 -12.99 0.23
C VAL A 33 -12.00 -13.71 1.45
N PHE A 34 -12.86 -14.37 2.24
CA PHE A 34 -12.49 -15.01 3.52
C PHE A 34 -12.42 -16.54 3.41
N GLU A 35 -12.14 -17.07 2.23
CA GLU A 35 -12.04 -18.47 1.89
C GLU A 35 -11.52 -19.33 3.05
N ASP A 36 -12.25 -20.42 3.39
CA ASP A 36 -11.93 -21.36 4.47
C ASP A 36 -11.85 -20.82 5.91
N GLU A 37 -11.78 -19.50 6.10
CA GLU A 37 -11.64 -18.89 7.42
C GLU A 37 -12.98 -18.47 8.01
N LEU A 38 -13.91 -18.05 7.17
CA LEU A 38 -15.20 -17.52 7.56
C LEU A 38 -16.28 -17.94 6.57
N VAL A 39 -17.28 -18.68 7.03
CA VAL A 39 -18.46 -19.02 6.24
C VAL A 39 -19.61 -18.10 6.63
N ILE A 40 -19.93 -17.16 5.74
CA ILE A 40 -21.07 -16.25 5.89
C ILE A 40 -22.30 -16.90 5.26
N LYS A 41 -23.32 -17.17 6.09
CA LYS A 41 -24.57 -17.80 5.65
C LYS A 41 -25.65 -16.78 5.31
N ASP A 42 -25.70 -15.71 6.05
CA ASP A 42 -26.64 -14.60 5.87
C ASP A 42 -26.05 -13.29 6.38
N VAL A 43 -26.52 -12.16 5.84
CA VAL A 43 -26.16 -10.82 6.25
C VAL A 43 -27.40 -9.94 6.42
N LYS A 44 -27.31 -9.00 7.35
CA LYS A 44 -28.25 -7.89 7.53
C LYS A 44 -27.54 -6.61 7.24
N HIS A 45 -28.02 -5.84 6.26
CA HIS A 45 -27.46 -4.52 5.97
C HIS A 45 -27.68 -3.58 7.15
N LEU A 46 -26.63 -2.85 7.50
CA LEU A 46 -26.64 -1.82 8.53
C LEU A 46 -26.76 -0.45 7.88
N LYS A 47 -27.14 0.57 8.68
CA LYS A 47 -27.09 1.96 8.24
C LYS A 47 -25.64 2.32 7.91
N THR A 48 -25.42 2.82 6.72
CA THR A 48 -24.10 3.23 6.24
C THR A 48 -23.64 4.55 6.87
N GLU A 49 -24.57 5.41 7.28
CA GLU A 49 -24.26 6.65 8.01
C GLU A 49 -24.17 6.37 9.50
N GLN A 50 -22.98 6.54 10.06
CA GLN A 50 -22.81 6.47 11.50
C GLN A 50 -23.11 7.81 12.15
N THR A 51 -24.00 7.78 13.14
CA THR A 51 -24.48 8.95 13.87
C THR A 51 -23.32 9.57 14.68
N ARG A 52 -23.19 10.88 14.60
CA ARG A 52 -22.26 11.63 15.46
C ARG A 52 -22.80 11.62 16.89
N HIS A 53 -22.10 11.00 17.80
CA HIS A 53 -22.46 11.06 19.23
C HIS A 53 -22.20 12.45 19.84
N GLN A 54 -21.26 13.21 19.25
CA GLN A 54 -20.96 14.58 19.62
C GLN A 54 -20.84 15.49 18.39
N LYS A 55 -21.23 16.78 18.51
CA LYS A 55 -21.13 17.79 17.43
C LYS A 55 -19.71 17.95 16.84
N ARG A 56 -18.68 17.52 17.55
CA ARG A 56 -17.26 17.60 17.13
C ARG A 56 -16.73 16.32 16.47
N GLU A 57 -17.48 15.25 16.47
CA GLU A 57 -17.05 14.00 15.85
C GLU A 57 -17.23 14.04 14.33
N ARG A 58 -16.27 13.48 13.63
CA ARG A 58 -16.39 13.26 12.19
C ARG A 58 -17.31 12.06 11.97
N GLY A 59 -18.44 12.27 11.31
CA GLY A 59 -19.28 11.16 10.84
C GLY A 59 -18.52 10.31 9.84
N VAL A 60 -18.80 9.02 9.82
CA VAL A 60 -18.28 8.06 8.86
C VAL A 60 -19.45 7.57 8.00
N ILE A 61 -19.26 7.51 6.69
CA ILE A 61 -20.20 6.92 5.75
C ILE A 61 -19.49 5.74 5.10
N PHE A 62 -20.05 4.56 5.24
CA PHE A 62 -19.56 3.36 4.58
C PHE A 62 -20.27 3.16 3.24
N ASP A 63 -19.59 2.56 2.27
CA ASP A 63 -20.26 2.18 1.02
C ASP A 63 -21.23 1.03 1.27
N VAL A 64 -20.78 -0.02 1.94
CA VAL A 64 -21.62 -1.13 2.40
C VAL A 64 -21.20 -1.53 3.82
N ALA A 65 -22.18 -1.69 4.71
CA ALA A 65 -21.98 -2.22 6.04
C ALA A 65 -23.03 -3.28 6.34
N CYS A 66 -22.62 -4.41 6.90
CA CYS A 66 -23.52 -5.49 7.26
C CYS A 66 -23.08 -6.22 8.53
N GLU A 67 -24.03 -6.91 9.13
CA GLU A 67 -23.83 -7.85 10.24
C GLU A 67 -24.13 -9.26 9.72
N THR A 68 -23.24 -10.20 10.00
CA THR A 68 -23.43 -11.59 9.64
C THR A 68 -24.35 -12.30 10.66
N SER A 69 -24.90 -13.45 10.29
CA SER A 69 -25.79 -14.23 11.17
C SER A 69 -25.16 -14.68 12.49
N ASP A 70 -23.83 -14.65 12.59
CA ASP A 70 -23.06 -14.95 13.81
C ASP A 70 -22.53 -13.70 14.53
N GLY A 71 -23.06 -12.52 14.18
CA GLY A 71 -22.84 -11.24 14.86
C GLY A 71 -21.58 -10.48 14.48
N ARG A 72 -20.85 -10.92 13.45
CA ARG A 72 -19.66 -10.18 12.96
C ARG A 72 -20.06 -8.99 12.12
N HIS A 73 -19.32 -7.90 12.26
CA HIS A 73 -19.52 -6.70 11.44
C HIS A 73 -18.58 -6.73 10.23
N VAL A 74 -19.14 -6.53 9.05
CA VAL A 74 -18.36 -6.45 7.81
C VAL A 74 -18.63 -5.12 7.11
N ILE A 75 -17.55 -4.43 6.78
CA ILE A 75 -17.55 -3.17 6.02
C ILE A 75 -16.89 -3.46 4.67
N VAL A 76 -17.50 -3.01 3.59
CA VAL A 76 -16.90 -3.08 2.25
C VAL A 76 -16.86 -1.68 1.67
N GLU A 77 -15.67 -1.27 1.24
CA GLU A 77 -15.38 0.06 0.71
C GLU A 77 -14.83 -0.03 -0.71
N MET A 78 -15.34 0.79 -1.63
CA MET A 78 -14.82 0.94 -2.99
C MET A 78 -14.11 2.28 -3.14
N GLN A 79 -12.79 2.24 -3.29
CA GLN A 79 -11.98 3.45 -3.45
C GLN A 79 -11.45 3.61 -4.86
N LYS A 80 -11.84 4.70 -5.52
CA LYS A 80 -11.51 4.99 -6.94
C LYS A 80 -10.18 5.68 -7.13
N LYS A 81 -9.71 6.42 -6.14
CA LYS A 81 -8.47 7.20 -6.20
C LYS A 81 -7.71 7.10 -4.90
N GLU A 82 -6.39 7.05 -4.99
CA GLU A 82 -5.53 7.12 -3.82
C GLU A 82 -5.75 8.42 -3.05
N GLN A 83 -5.94 8.28 -1.75
CA GLN A 83 -6.04 9.40 -0.82
C GLN A 83 -4.89 9.32 0.16
N ARG A 84 -4.33 10.47 0.48
CA ARG A 84 -3.32 10.56 1.53
C ARG A 84 -3.86 9.95 2.83
N TYR A 85 -3.08 9.10 3.46
CA TYR A 85 -3.47 8.38 4.69
C TYR A 85 -4.68 7.44 4.52
N PHE A 86 -4.81 6.81 3.36
CA PHE A 86 -5.92 5.89 3.12
C PHE A 86 -5.95 4.72 4.10
N VAL A 87 -4.78 4.13 4.42
CA VAL A 87 -4.65 3.05 5.40
C VAL A 87 -5.11 3.51 6.79
N ASP A 88 -4.70 4.70 7.22
CA ASP A 88 -5.13 5.28 8.51
C ASP A 88 -6.64 5.48 8.55
N ARG A 89 -7.24 5.87 7.41
CA ARG A 89 -8.69 6.03 7.28
C ARG A 89 -9.42 4.69 7.40
N ALA A 90 -8.92 3.64 6.77
CA ALA A 90 -9.50 2.30 6.87
C ALA A 90 -9.44 1.77 8.31
N LEU A 91 -8.32 1.97 9.00
CA LEU A 91 -8.18 1.65 10.43
C LEU A 91 -9.13 2.47 11.31
N TYR A 92 -9.26 3.77 11.04
CA TYR A 92 -10.21 4.63 11.75
C TYR A 92 -11.65 4.14 11.57
N TYR A 93 -12.06 3.75 10.37
CA TYR A 93 -13.39 3.23 10.08
C TYR A 93 -13.66 1.92 10.83
N SER A 94 -12.72 0.99 10.78
CA SER A 94 -12.80 -0.27 11.54
C SER A 94 -12.90 -0.02 13.04
N SER A 95 -12.10 0.94 13.56
CA SER A 95 -12.12 1.31 14.98
C SER A 95 -13.45 1.94 15.41
N LYS A 96 -14.08 2.72 14.54
CA LYS A 96 -15.42 3.28 14.80
C LYS A 96 -16.45 2.17 14.96
N ALA A 97 -16.48 1.17 14.08
CA ALA A 97 -17.37 0.02 14.19
C ALA A 97 -17.13 -0.80 15.47
N ILE A 98 -15.90 -0.82 16.00
CA ILE A 98 -15.60 -1.42 17.32
C ILE A 98 -16.18 -0.56 18.45
N VAL A 99 -15.95 0.75 18.43
CA VAL A 99 -16.41 1.66 19.49
C VAL A 99 -17.94 1.69 19.57
N GLU A 100 -18.64 1.58 18.46
CA GLU A 100 -20.11 1.57 18.42
C GLU A 100 -20.73 0.31 19.03
N GLN A 101 -19.96 -0.72 19.31
CA GLN A 101 -20.43 -1.89 20.04
C GLN A 101 -20.58 -1.63 21.55
N ALA A 102 -20.02 -0.52 22.04
CA ALA A 102 -20.11 -0.17 23.45
C ALA A 102 -21.57 0.06 23.87
N GLN A 103 -21.99 -0.64 24.93
CA GLN A 103 -23.33 -0.53 25.48
C GLN A 103 -23.33 0.30 26.77
N PRO A 104 -24.34 1.11 26.99
CA PRO A 104 -24.50 1.84 28.27
C PRO A 104 -24.83 0.87 29.42
N GLY A 105 -24.25 1.10 30.60
CA GLY A 105 -24.46 0.28 31.79
C GLY A 105 -23.36 -0.74 32.01
N GLU A 106 -23.71 -1.87 32.65
CA GLU A 106 -22.77 -2.98 32.86
C GLU A 106 -22.51 -3.71 31.53
N TRP A 107 -21.27 -3.71 31.10
CA TRP A 107 -20.80 -4.36 29.89
C TRP A 107 -19.52 -5.14 30.19
N ASP A 108 -19.44 -6.37 29.75
CA ASP A 108 -18.30 -7.27 29.94
C ASP A 108 -17.15 -7.05 28.94
N PHE A 109 -17.23 -5.99 28.12
CA PHE A 109 -16.29 -5.67 27.04
C PHE A 109 -16.13 -6.76 25.97
N HIS A 110 -17.15 -7.63 25.82
CA HIS A 110 -17.15 -8.59 24.73
C HIS A 110 -17.35 -7.85 23.40
N LEU A 111 -16.33 -7.92 22.53
CA LEU A 111 -16.36 -7.35 21.19
C LEU A 111 -16.65 -8.44 20.16
N THR A 112 -17.56 -8.15 19.24
CA THR A 112 -17.72 -8.94 18.03
C THR A 112 -16.67 -8.54 17.00
N PRO A 113 -16.20 -9.46 16.13
CA PRO A 113 -15.22 -9.14 15.12
C PRO A 113 -15.70 -8.10 14.11
N VAL A 114 -14.78 -7.23 13.67
CA VAL A 114 -14.99 -6.25 12.61
C VAL A 114 -14.03 -6.56 11.46
N TYR A 115 -14.56 -6.84 10.29
CA TYR A 115 -13.82 -7.08 9.06
C TYR A 115 -14.07 -5.92 8.10
N THR A 116 -12.99 -5.33 7.56
CA THR A 116 -13.09 -4.27 6.55
C THR A 116 -12.42 -4.73 5.27
N VAL A 117 -13.14 -4.72 4.16
CA VAL A 117 -12.63 -5.05 2.82
C VAL A 117 -12.58 -3.77 2.00
N CYS A 118 -11.38 -3.35 1.63
CA CYS A 118 -11.13 -2.18 0.82
C CYS A 118 -10.77 -2.60 -0.60
N LEU A 119 -11.70 -2.40 -1.54
CA LEU A 119 -11.47 -2.56 -2.97
C LEU A 119 -10.86 -1.26 -3.51
N MET A 120 -9.68 -1.34 -4.11
CA MET A 120 -8.92 -0.20 -4.57
C MET A 120 -8.77 -0.23 -6.09
N ASP A 121 -9.34 0.75 -6.77
CA ASP A 121 -9.21 0.94 -8.23
C ASP A 121 -7.92 1.69 -8.60
N PHE A 122 -6.87 1.51 -7.79
CA PHE A 122 -5.54 2.08 -7.96
C PHE A 122 -4.49 1.23 -7.27
N ILE A 123 -3.22 1.40 -7.66
CA ILE A 123 -2.07 0.84 -6.95
C ILE A 123 -1.60 1.88 -5.95
N ALA A 124 -1.52 1.51 -4.66
CA ALA A 124 -1.06 2.40 -3.61
C ALA A 124 0.43 2.75 -3.78
N GLU A 125 0.75 4.04 -3.76
CA GLU A 125 2.13 4.53 -3.82
C GLU A 125 2.84 4.38 -2.47
N THR A 126 2.07 4.40 -1.37
CA THR A 126 2.60 4.33 0.01
C THR A 126 1.64 3.60 0.96
N GLY A 127 2.16 3.12 2.06
CA GLY A 127 1.37 2.60 3.19
C GLY A 127 1.12 1.09 3.17
N ILE A 128 1.01 0.47 2.00
CA ILE A 128 0.87 -0.99 1.85
C ILE A 128 1.80 -1.50 0.74
N PRO A 129 2.16 -2.79 0.75
CA PRO A 129 2.98 -3.40 -0.30
C PRO A 129 2.28 -3.34 -1.67
N CYS A 130 3.09 -3.23 -2.76
CA CYS A 130 2.61 -3.35 -4.12
C CYS A 130 2.34 -4.83 -4.45
N GLN A 131 1.21 -5.33 -3.98
CA GLN A 131 0.71 -6.70 -4.20
C GLN A 131 -0.81 -6.68 -4.24
N PHE A 132 -1.42 -7.65 -4.93
CA PHE A 132 -2.86 -7.69 -5.15
C PHE A 132 -3.66 -7.67 -3.83
N ARG A 133 -3.26 -8.48 -2.84
CA ARG A 133 -3.94 -8.59 -1.55
C ARG A 133 -2.98 -8.30 -0.40
N THR A 134 -3.41 -7.48 0.54
CA THR A 134 -2.71 -7.21 1.81
C THR A 134 -3.71 -7.27 2.95
N ASP A 135 -3.42 -8.08 3.95
CA ASP A 135 -4.23 -8.22 5.15
C ASP A 135 -3.51 -7.57 6.33
N ILE A 136 -4.22 -6.74 7.08
CA ILE A 136 -3.76 -6.09 8.30
C ILE A 136 -4.65 -6.52 9.46
N GLY A 137 -4.04 -6.88 10.57
CA GLY A 137 -4.74 -7.24 11.80
C GLY A 137 -3.83 -7.13 13.00
N PHE A 138 -4.36 -7.46 14.16
CA PHE A 138 -3.57 -7.53 15.39
C PHE A 138 -2.89 -8.91 15.49
N GLY A 139 -1.68 -8.94 16.01
CA GLY A 139 -0.95 -10.18 16.22
C GLY A 139 0.08 -10.05 17.33
N LEU A 140 0.52 -11.18 17.86
CA LEU A 140 1.63 -11.24 18.80
C LEU A 140 2.95 -11.14 18.05
N LEU A 141 3.83 -10.28 18.54
CA LEU A 141 5.21 -10.21 18.08
C LEU A 141 6.07 -11.08 19.02
N GLU A 142 6.69 -12.11 18.48
CA GLU A 142 7.59 -12.97 19.24
C GLU A 142 9.05 -12.65 18.89
N GLU A 143 9.92 -12.71 19.90
CA GLU A 143 11.36 -12.56 19.70
C GLU A 143 11.94 -13.85 19.09
N GLU A 144 12.69 -13.73 18.00
CA GLU A 144 13.33 -14.86 17.32
C GLU A 144 14.21 -15.63 18.31
N GLY A 145 13.85 -16.87 18.63
CA GLY A 145 14.55 -17.74 19.58
C GLY A 145 13.83 -18.03 20.91
N SER A 146 12.61 -17.50 21.13
CA SER A 146 11.86 -17.75 22.37
C SER A 146 10.95 -19.00 22.34
N SER A 147 11.00 -19.81 21.28
CA SER A 147 10.00 -20.84 20.97
C SER A 147 9.94 -22.07 21.92
N ASP A 148 10.81 -22.20 22.94
CA ASP A 148 10.90 -23.47 23.68
C ASP A 148 10.24 -23.49 25.07
N LYS A 149 9.56 -22.43 25.54
CA LYS A 149 9.09 -22.40 26.95
C LYS A 149 7.59 -22.26 27.20
N VAL A 150 6.76 -21.96 26.18
CA VAL A 150 5.32 -21.71 26.41
C VAL A 150 4.40 -22.88 26.03
N ALA A 151 4.90 -23.95 25.47
CA ALA A 151 4.10 -25.09 24.99
C ALA A 151 3.60 -26.08 26.07
N ARG A 152 3.54 -25.70 27.35
CA ARG A 152 2.96 -26.54 28.39
C ARG A 152 1.73 -25.90 29.00
N GLY A 153 0.60 -25.93 28.29
CA GLY A 153 -0.66 -25.44 28.85
C GLY A 153 -1.90 -25.40 27.98
N HIS A 154 -1.84 -25.87 26.75
CA HIS A 154 -3.03 -25.91 25.90
C HIS A 154 -3.38 -27.34 25.48
N SER A 155 -4.68 -27.64 25.53
CA SER A 155 -5.31 -28.94 25.33
C SER A 155 -4.96 -29.63 24.00
N GLU A 156 -5.07 -30.94 23.96
CA GLU A 156 -4.79 -31.86 22.84
C GLU A 156 -5.51 -31.49 21.50
N GLU A 157 -6.55 -30.67 21.53
CA GLU A 157 -7.23 -30.16 20.33
C GLU A 157 -6.37 -29.21 19.48
N THR A 158 -5.54 -28.40 20.13
CA THR A 158 -4.65 -27.44 19.43
C THR A 158 -3.52 -28.17 18.70
N THR A 159 -3.06 -29.29 19.23
CA THR A 159 -2.01 -30.12 18.64
C THR A 159 -2.47 -30.84 17.38
N ARG A 160 -3.76 -31.21 17.31
CA ARG A 160 -4.36 -31.83 16.11
C ARG A 160 -4.49 -30.86 14.93
N ALA A 161 -4.84 -29.59 15.20
CA ALA A 161 -4.94 -28.56 14.17
C ALA A 161 -3.56 -28.23 13.54
N LEU A 162 -2.48 -28.23 14.35
CA LEU A 162 -1.11 -27.99 13.87
C LEU A 162 -0.55 -29.15 13.04
N SER A 163 -0.97 -30.39 13.29
CA SER A 163 -0.55 -31.56 12.49
C SER A 163 -1.22 -31.57 11.10
N THR A 164 -2.41 -31.00 10.97
CA THR A 164 -3.14 -30.91 9.69
C THR A 164 -2.51 -29.84 8.78
N ILE A 165 -1.95 -28.76 9.35
CA ILE A 165 -1.26 -27.71 8.59
C ILE A 165 0.09 -28.20 8.04
N LYS A 166 0.83 -29.06 8.78
CA LYS A 166 2.10 -29.64 8.30
C LYS A 166 1.95 -30.61 7.13
N SER A 167 0.77 -31.14 6.90
CA SER A 167 0.50 -32.03 5.76
C SER A 167 0.14 -31.30 4.46
N GLN A 168 -0.06 -29.97 4.49
CA GLN A 168 -0.32 -29.14 3.30
C GLN A 168 0.90 -28.43 2.73
N GLU A 169 2.07 -28.53 3.34
CA GLU A 169 3.33 -27.95 2.84
C GLU A 169 3.88 -28.61 1.55
N HIS A 170 3.13 -29.52 0.92
CA HIS A 170 3.52 -30.18 -0.33
C HIS A 170 2.89 -29.56 -1.58
N LEU A 171 2.17 -28.45 -1.49
CA LEU A 171 1.70 -27.67 -2.63
C LEU A 171 2.40 -26.30 -2.64
N GLY A 172 3.51 -26.28 -3.28
CA GLY A 172 4.41 -25.25 -3.83
C GLY A 172 4.07 -23.76 -3.67
N PHE A 173 3.81 -23.23 -2.49
CA PHE A 173 3.83 -21.81 -2.23
C PHE A 173 5.11 -21.44 -1.46
N LYS A 174 6.08 -20.85 -2.17
CA LYS A 174 7.20 -20.17 -1.54
C LYS A 174 6.73 -18.83 -1.01
N SER A 175 6.37 -18.75 0.25
CA SER A 175 6.21 -17.49 0.97
C SER A 175 7.60 -16.90 1.26
N GLN A 176 7.97 -15.86 0.53
CA GLN A 176 9.08 -15.00 0.94
C GLN A 176 8.51 -13.87 1.83
N GLU A 177 8.46 -14.13 3.12
CA GLU A 177 8.26 -13.07 4.11
C GLU A 177 9.61 -12.56 4.60
N GLN A 178 10.04 -11.44 4.06
CA GLN A 178 11.01 -10.58 4.71
C GLN A 178 10.47 -9.15 4.69
N LEU A 179 9.76 -8.79 5.74
CA LEU A 179 9.46 -7.40 6.06
C LEU A 179 10.73 -6.76 6.64
N ILE A 180 11.57 -6.21 5.77
CA ILE A 180 12.67 -5.34 6.18
C ILE A 180 12.10 -3.92 6.33
N VAL A 181 11.92 -3.47 7.56
CA VAL A 181 11.71 -2.05 7.86
C VAL A 181 13.05 -1.35 7.64
N SER A 182 13.30 -0.87 6.42
CA SER A 182 14.49 -0.07 6.12
C SER A 182 14.24 1.40 6.50
N GLY A 183 14.74 1.80 7.67
CA GLY A 183 14.88 3.19 8.06
C GLY A 183 15.85 3.93 7.12
N LYS A 184 15.44 5.10 6.66
CA LYS A 184 16.17 5.97 5.73
C LYS A 184 17.61 6.26 6.17
N ASN A 185 18.56 6.06 5.26
CA ASN A 185 19.94 6.47 5.31
C ASN A 185 20.12 7.96 5.70
N ARG A 186 20.55 8.22 6.91
CA ARG A 186 21.31 9.42 7.28
C ARG A 186 22.76 9.02 7.42
N LYS A 187 23.65 9.64 6.63
CA LYS A 187 25.12 9.44 6.73
C LYS A 187 25.58 9.69 8.16
N PRO A 188 26.35 8.78 8.78
CA PRO A 188 26.83 8.97 10.14
C PRO A 188 27.98 10.00 10.18
N ARG A 189 27.87 10.95 11.10
CA ARG A 189 29.01 11.76 11.59
C ARG A 189 29.97 10.82 12.33
N LYS A 190 31.25 10.86 11.96
CA LYS A 190 32.33 10.15 12.66
C LYS A 190 32.39 10.59 14.12
N GLY A 191 32.20 9.68 15.04
CA GLY A 191 32.39 9.92 16.46
C GLY A 191 32.06 8.65 17.28
N LYS A 192 33.13 7.99 17.76
CA LYS A 192 33.24 7.00 18.84
C LYS A 192 32.42 5.71 18.70
N THR A 193 33.15 4.63 18.61
CA THR A 193 32.75 3.22 18.64
C THR A 193 31.77 2.90 19.78
N ALA A 194 30.48 2.87 19.45
CA ALA A 194 29.49 2.19 20.25
C ALA A 194 29.42 0.73 19.76
N LYS A 195 29.57 -0.23 20.66
CA LYS A 195 29.37 -1.65 20.40
C LYS A 195 27.98 -1.83 19.77
N SER A 196 27.94 -2.33 18.54
CA SER A 196 26.74 -2.71 17.84
C SER A 196 25.95 -3.71 18.67
N GLN A 197 24.88 -3.29 19.31
CA GLN A 197 23.84 -4.22 19.72
C GLN A 197 23.23 -4.78 18.43
N LYS A 198 23.40 -6.09 18.19
CA LYS A 198 22.69 -6.81 17.14
C LYS A 198 21.21 -6.53 17.33
N GLY A 199 20.58 -5.87 16.36
CA GLY A 199 19.14 -5.59 16.39
C GLY A 199 18.38 -6.89 16.54
N LYS A 200 17.51 -6.94 17.55
CA LYS A 200 16.59 -8.06 17.76
C LYS A 200 15.70 -8.18 16.52
N LYS A 201 15.65 -9.36 15.95
CA LYS A 201 14.71 -9.66 14.88
C LYS A 201 13.39 -10.11 15.50
N TRP A 202 12.33 -9.47 15.10
CA TRP A 202 10.96 -9.81 15.48
C TRP A 202 10.25 -10.43 14.29
N HIS A 203 9.53 -11.49 14.50
CA HIS A 203 8.63 -12.05 13.50
C HIS A 203 7.22 -12.19 14.06
N LEU A 204 6.25 -12.06 13.20
CA LEU A 204 4.87 -12.32 13.54
C LEU A 204 4.68 -13.85 13.60
N SER A 205 4.56 -14.39 14.79
CA SER A 205 4.32 -15.81 14.92
C SER A 205 2.83 -16.10 15.00
N GLY A 206 2.45 -17.04 14.26
CA GLY A 206 1.25 -17.92 14.39
C GLY A 206 0.00 -17.40 15.04
N LEU A 207 -0.34 -16.30 14.86
CA LEU A 207 -1.26 -15.41 14.95
C LEU A 207 -2.75 -15.54 14.95
N ARG A 208 -3.40 -15.91 16.00
CA ARG A 208 -4.85 -15.92 16.07
C ARG A 208 -5.44 -15.00 17.12
N TYR A 209 -4.72 -14.58 18.13
CA TYR A 209 -5.26 -13.74 19.18
C TYR A 209 -5.26 -12.26 18.75
N GLY A 210 -6.44 -11.66 18.64
CA GLY A 210 -6.63 -10.26 18.21
C GLY A 210 -6.90 -10.09 16.72
N PHE A 211 -6.40 -10.96 15.85
CA PHE A 211 -6.76 -11.02 14.43
C PHE A 211 -8.25 -11.30 14.24
N GLU A 212 -8.80 -12.05 15.17
CA GLU A 212 -10.22 -12.40 15.18
C GLU A 212 -11.13 -11.19 15.47
N LYS A 213 -10.62 -10.12 16.08
CA LYS A 213 -11.44 -8.96 16.48
C LYS A 213 -11.41 -7.81 15.48
N MET A 214 -10.33 -7.64 14.73
CA MET A 214 -10.24 -6.62 13.68
C MET A 214 -9.32 -7.12 12.56
N ARG A 215 -9.82 -7.06 11.33
CA ARG A 215 -9.05 -7.36 10.13
C ARG A 215 -9.41 -6.37 9.02
N VAL A 216 -8.40 -5.85 8.35
CA VAL A 216 -8.57 -5.00 7.17
C VAL A 216 -7.90 -5.68 6.00
N VAL A 217 -8.65 -5.93 4.94
CA VAL A 217 -8.20 -6.55 3.70
C VAL A 217 -8.15 -5.47 2.63
N PHE A 218 -6.99 -5.24 2.06
CA PHE A 218 -6.81 -4.35 0.92
C PHE A 218 -6.65 -5.18 -0.36
N LEU A 219 -7.48 -4.88 -1.36
CA LEU A 219 -7.46 -5.54 -2.68
C LEU A 219 -7.17 -4.48 -3.74
N GLN A 220 -5.96 -4.48 -4.29
CA GLN A 220 -5.51 -3.56 -5.34
C GLN A 220 -5.92 -4.12 -6.70
N LEU A 221 -7.13 -3.79 -7.15
CA LEU A 221 -7.76 -4.35 -8.35
C LEU A 221 -6.88 -4.29 -9.62
N PRO A 222 -6.08 -3.21 -9.87
CA PRO A 222 -5.21 -3.17 -11.05
C PRO A 222 -4.06 -4.20 -11.04
N LEU A 223 -3.76 -4.83 -9.89
CA LEU A 223 -2.74 -5.87 -9.78
C LEU A 223 -3.31 -7.29 -9.96
N PHE A 224 -4.59 -7.42 -10.24
CA PHE A 224 -5.20 -8.71 -10.59
C PHE A 224 -5.03 -8.95 -12.08
N GLU A 225 -4.14 -9.88 -12.44
CA GLU A 225 -3.74 -10.14 -13.83
C GLU A 225 -4.38 -11.39 -14.43
N LYS A 226 -5.14 -12.18 -13.62
CA LYS A 226 -5.76 -13.43 -14.11
C LYS A 226 -6.79 -13.14 -15.19
N LYS A 227 -6.73 -13.92 -16.27
CA LYS A 227 -7.72 -13.94 -17.34
C LYS A 227 -8.88 -14.87 -16.97
N GLU A 228 -9.99 -14.74 -17.67
CA GLU A 228 -11.20 -15.55 -17.43
C GLU A 228 -10.94 -17.06 -17.25
N PRO A 229 -10.17 -17.76 -18.13
CA PRO A 229 -9.90 -19.19 -17.98
C PRO A 229 -9.04 -19.54 -16.76
N GLU A 230 -8.35 -18.57 -16.17
CA GLU A 230 -7.43 -18.74 -15.03
C GLU A 230 -8.16 -18.55 -13.69
N CYS A 231 -9.43 -18.08 -13.73
CA CYS A 231 -10.25 -17.85 -12.53
C CYS A 231 -10.85 -19.16 -12.04
N MET A 232 -10.17 -19.82 -11.09
CA MET A 232 -10.52 -21.17 -10.65
C MET A 232 -11.52 -21.22 -9.50
N ASP A 233 -11.56 -20.21 -8.64
CA ASP A 233 -12.43 -20.10 -7.48
C ASP A 233 -13.42 -18.93 -7.59
N ILE A 234 -14.34 -18.82 -6.63
CA ILE A 234 -15.38 -17.78 -6.63
C ILE A 234 -14.77 -16.38 -6.42
N PHE A 235 -13.67 -16.28 -5.67
CA PHE A 235 -12.98 -15.01 -5.42
C PHE A 235 -12.38 -14.45 -6.70
N ASP A 236 -11.60 -15.27 -7.42
CA ASP A 236 -11.03 -14.88 -8.71
C ASP A 236 -12.12 -14.43 -9.69
N CYS A 237 -13.22 -15.21 -9.77
CA CYS A 237 -14.34 -14.88 -10.63
C CYS A 237 -14.99 -13.53 -10.28
N TRP A 238 -15.17 -13.23 -9.00
CA TRP A 238 -15.67 -11.94 -8.54
C TRP A 238 -14.74 -10.80 -8.92
N ILE A 239 -13.42 -10.94 -8.64
CA ILE A 239 -12.44 -9.88 -8.96
C ILE A 239 -12.36 -9.65 -10.47
N TYR A 240 -12.36 -10.74 -11.27
CA TYR A 240 -12.40 -10.64 -12.73
C TYR A 240 -13.61 -9.84 -13.21
N VAL A 241 -14.80 -10.18 -12.71
CA VAL A 241 -16.04 -9.52 -13.12
C VAL A 241 -16.06 -8.06 -12.66
N LEU A 242 -15.65 -7.75 -11.42
CA LEU A 242 -15.56 -6.38 -10.93
C LEU A 242 -14.62 -5.51 -11.78
N ASN A 243 -13.54 -6.09 -12.32
CA ASN A 243 -12.60 -5.38 -13.17
C ASN A 243 -13.09 -5.17 -14.61
N ASN A 244 -13.88 -6.10 -15.13
CA ASN A 244 -14.13 -6.19 -16.57
C ASN A 244 -15.59 -6.00 -16.98
N MET A 245 -16.55 -6.05 -16.05
CA MET A 245 -17.99 -6.12 -16.31
C MET A 245 -18.49 -5.09 -17.35
N GLU A 246 -18.03 -3.84 -17.27
CA GLU A 246 -18.43 -2.78 -18.21
C GLU A 246 -18.01 -3.02 -19.66
N HIS A 247 -17.03 -3.94 -19.87
CA HIS A 247 -16.49 -4.26 -21.19
C HIS A 247 -16.97 -5.62 -21.72
N LEU A 248 -17.67 -6.40 -20.88
CA LEU A 248 -18.16 -7.72 -21.23
C LEU A 248 -19.44 -7.61 -22.07
N LYS A 249 -19.61 -8.51 -23.04
CA LYS A 249 -20.85 -8.74 -23.76
C LYS A 249 -21.76 -9.71 -23.01
N GLU A 250 -21.15 -10.63 -22.31
CA GLU A 250 -21.83 -11.63 -21.49
C GLU A 250 -21.02 -11.82 -20.20
N ILE A 251 -21.70 -11.89 -19.07
CA ILE A 251 -21.04 -12.18 -17.78
C ILE A 251 -20.58 -13.63 -17.79
N PRO A 252 -19.29 -13.91 -17.58
CA PRO A 252 -18.79 -15.28 -17.52
C PRO A 252 -19.21 -15.99 -16.22
N PHE A 253 -18.92 -17.27 -16.12
CA PHE A 253 -19.12 -18.11 -14.94
C PHE A 253 -20.57 -18.37 -14.54
N LEU A 254 -21.55 -18.08 -15.40
CA LEU A 254 -23.00 -18.25 -15.13
C LEU A 254 -23.37 -19.70 -14.75
N ASP A 255 -22.70 -20.67 -15.37
CA ASP A 255 -22.95 -22.11 -15.12
C ASP A 255 -22.20 -22.62 -13.89
N LYS A 256 -21.06 -22.03 -13.59
CA LYS A 256 -20.22 -22.40 -12.45
C LYS A 256 -20.79 -21.87 -11.14
N TYR A 257 -21.26 -20.62 -11.16
CA TYR A 257 -21.79 -19.94 -9.98
C TYR A 257 -23.08 -19.18 -10.31
N PRO A 258 -24.24 -19.65 -9.85
CA PRO A 258 -25.55 -19.05 -10.17
C PRO A 258 -25.70 -17.57 -9.80
N VAL A 259 -24.91 -17.07 -8.82
CA VAL A 259 -24.92 -15.67 -8.41
C VAL A 259 -24.59 -14.72 -9.57
N PHE A 260 -23.77 -15.14 -10.53
CA PHE A 260 -23.46 -14.30 -11.69
C PHE A 260 -24.63 -14.14 -12.66
N ARG A 261 -25.60 -15.05 -12.68
CA ARG A 261 -26.87 -14.83 -13.41
C ARG A 261 -27.67 -13.70 -12.79
N LYS A 262 -27.72 -13.67 -11.45
CA LYS A 262 -28.36 -12.58 -10.71
C LYS A 262 -27.63 -11.26 -10.95
N LEU A 263 -26.31 -11.27 -10.87
CA LEU A 263 -25.47 -10.10 -11.17
C LEU A 263 -25.69 -9.57 -12.60
N ALA A 264 -25.74 -10.45 -13.60
CA ALA A 264 -26.04 -10.07 -14.98
C ALA A 264 -27.41 -9.39 -15.10
N ALA A 265 -28.42 -9.91 -14.41
CA ALA A 265 -29.77 -9.32 -14.41
C ALA A 265 -29.82 -7.93 -13.75
N ILE A 266 -29.09 -7.73 -12.63
CA ILE A 266 -29.01 -6.48 -11.86
C ILE A 266 -28.22 -5.41 -12.63
N GLY A 267 -27.14 -5.86 -13.27
CA GLY A 267 -26.18 -4.98 -13.95
C GLY A 267 -26.51 -4.66 -15.42
N ASP A 268 -27.59 -5.18 -15.95
CA ASP A 268 -28.00 -4.96 -17.34
C ASP A 268 -28.47 -3.51 -17.54
N LEU A 269 -27.72 -2.75 -18.35
CA LEU A 269 -28.03 -1.34 -18.63
C LEU A 269 -29.38 -1.14 -19.30
N GLN A 270 -29.89 -2.13 -20.03
CA GLN A 270 -31.19 -2.01 -20.71
C GLN A 270 -32.36 -2.12 -19.73
N LYS A 271 -32.14 -2.74 -18.55
CA LYS A 271 -33.15 -2.93 -17.53
C LYS A 271 -33.21 -1.80 -16.50
N LEU A 272 -32.31 -0.85 -16.57
CA LEU A 272 -32.35 0.32 -15.70
C LEU A 272 -33.55 1.19 -16.02
N THR A 273 -34.26 1.63 -14.99
CA THR A 273 -35.26 2.69 -15.13
C THR A 273 -34.60 3.99 -15.58
N PRO A 274 -35.35 4.96 -16.15
CA PRO A 274 -34.79 6.25 -16.54
C PRO A 274 -34.09 6.97 -15.38
N GLU A 275 -34.64 6.88 -14.17
CA GLU A 275 -34.11 7.49 -12.96
C GLU A 275 -32.79 6.81 -12.50
N GLU A 276 -32.76 5.46 -12.49
CA GLU A 276 -31.56 4.69 -12.18
C GLU A 276 -30.45 4.96 -13.19
N ARG A 277 -30.80 5.13 -14.45
CA ARG A 277 -29.87 5.46 -15.53
C ARG A 277 -29.25 6.86 -15.31
N GLU A 278 -30.03 7.84 -14.88
CA GLU A 278 -29.56 9.19 -14.58
C GLU A 278 -28.53 9.17 -13.44
N TYR A 279 -28.82 8.47 -12.34
CA TYR A 279 -27.86 8.30 -11.23
C TYR A 279 -26.57 7.62 -11.69
N TYR A 280 -26.68 6.54 -12.45
CA TYR A 280 -25.53 5.83 -12.98
C TYR A 280 -24.68 6.70 -13.92
N GLU A 281 -25.29 7.43 -14.85
CA GLU A 281 -24.59 8.30 -15.77
C GLU A 281 -23.91 9.48 -15.06
N TYR A 282 -24.53 10.01 -14.02
CA TYR A 282 -23.91 11.00 -13.14
C TYR A 282 -22.63 10.45 -12.49
N ASP A 283 -22.68 9.29 -11.91
CA ASP A 283 -21.53 8.64 -11.27
C ASP A 283 -20.41 8.31 -12.27
N ILE A 284 -20.77 7.84 -13.46
CA ILE A 284 -19.80 7.62 -14.55
C ILE A 284 -19.11 8.93 -14.92
N LYS A 285 -19.84 10.04 -15.00
CA LYS A 285 -19.26 11.36 -15.25
C LYS A 285 -18.29 11.74 -14.14
N VAL A 286 -18.70 11.65 -12.89
CA VAL A 286 -17.84 11.93 -11.73
C VAL A 286 -16.56 11.08 -11.76
N MET A 287 -16.69 9.79 -12.06
CA MET A 287 -15.54 8.89 -12.18
C MET A 287 -14.57 9.31 -13.30
N ARG A 288 -15.10 9.67 -14.48
CA ARG A 288 -14.29 10.16 -15.62
C ARG A 288 -13.55 11.44 -15.28
N ASP A 289 -14.21 12.37 -14.61
CA ASP A 289 -13.61 13.64 -14.17
C ASP A 289 -12.48 13.38 -13.14
N LEU A 290 -12.67 12.44 -12.21
CA LEU A 290 -11.64 12.03 -11.26
C LEU A 290 -10.40 11.44 -11.97
N TYR A 291 -10.59 10.53 -12.93
CA TYR A 291 -9.48 9.95 -13.70
C TYR A 291 -8.76 11.00 -14.56
N ALA A 292 -9.49 11.89 -15.20
CA ALA A 292 -8.90 12.97 -15.99
C ALA A 292 -8.02 13.88 -15.12
N THR A 293 -8.53 14.25 -13.94
CA THR A 293 -7.80 15.08 -12.96
C THR A 293 -6.54 14.36 -12.45
N ASP A 294 -6.64 13.08 -12.09
CA ASP A 294 -5.50 12.29 -11.61
C ASP A 294 -4.41 12.15 -12.68
N LYS A 295 -4.81 11.86 -13.91
CA LYS A 295 -3.89 11.79 -15.05
C LYS A 295 -3.16 13.11 -15.26
N TRP A 296 -3.89 14.24 -15.21
CA TRP A 296 -3.30 15.56 -15.35
C TRP A 296 -2.33 15.89 -14.21
N GLU A 297 -2.69 15.59 -12.96
CA GLU A 297 -1.83 15.80 -11.80
C GLU A 297 -0.53 14.95 -11.87
N LYS A 298 -0.64 13.69 -12.27
CA LYS A 298 0.52 12.79 -12.46
C LYS A 298 1.44 13.32 -13.56
N GLU A 299 0.87 13.77 -14.68
CA GLU A 299 1.64 14.35 -15.78
C GLU A 299 2.32 15.66 -15.37
N LYS A 300 1.62 16.54 -14.64
CA LYS A 300 2.19 17.77 -14.10
C LYS A 300 3.36 17.49 -13.15
N ARG A 301 3.23 16.52 -12.26
CA ARG A 301 4.31 16.10 -11.36
C ARG A 301 5.51 15.56 -12.13
N ARG A 302 5.27 14.69 -13.12
CA ARG A 302 6.32 14.12 -13.98
C ARG A 302 7.13 15.23 -14.68
N ARG A 303 6.45 16.18 -15.33
CA ARG A 303 7.10 17.32 -16.00
C ARG A 303 7.86 18.21 -15.01
N GLY A 304 7.31 18.41 -13.81
CA GLY A 304 8.00 19.15 -12.75
C GLY A 304 9.31 18.47 -12.30
N MET A 305 9.27 17.15 -12.14
CA MET A 305 10.46 16.36 -11.80
C MET A 305 11.51 16.37 -12.91
N GLU A 306 11.09 16.20 -14.17
CA GLU A 306 11.99 16.24 -15.34
C GLU A 306 12.71 17.60 -15.43
N LYS A 307 11.95 18.70 -15.24
CA LYS A 307 12.51 20.06 -15.24
C LYS A 307 13.50 20.26 -14.08
N ALA A 308 13.14 19.89 -12.86
CA ALA A 308 14.01 20.00 -11.70
C ALA A 308 15.28 19.15 -11.84
N TRP A 309 15.18 17.97 -12.43
CA TRP A 309 16.31 17.10 -12.71
C TRP A 309 17.26 17.72 -13.75
N ALA A 310 16.71 18.26 -14.86
CA ALA A 310 17.49 18.93 -15.90
C ALA A 310 18.24 20.15 -15.33
N GLU A 311 17.56 21.03 -14.57
CA GLU A 311 18.17 22.19 -13.91
C GLU A 311 19.24 21.76 -12.89
N GLY A 312 19.00 20.69 -12.14
CA GLY A 312 19.98 20.16 -11.18
C GLY A 312 21.23 19.61 -11.87
N MET A 313 21.05 18.92 -13.00
CA MET A 313 22.16 18.38 -13.80
C MET A 313 23.00 19.50 -14.42
N GLU A 314 22.35 20.52 -14.99
CA GLU A 314 23.04 21.70 -15.57
C GLU A 314 23.90 22.44 -14.52
N LYS A 315 23.30 22.77 -13.37
CA LYS A 315 23.99 23.38 -12.26
C LYS A 315 25.13 22.53 -11.69
N GLY A 316 24.93 21.20 -11.67
CA GLY A 316 25.95 20.26 -11.24
C GLY A 316 27.14 20.21 -12.20
N MET A 317 26.88 20.24 -13.49
CA MET A 317 27.88 20.24 -14.56
C MET A 317 28.68 21.53 -14.57
N GLU A 318 28.02 22.70 -14.45
CA GLU A 318 28.65 24.02 -14.36
C GLU A 318 29.61 24.11 -13.16
N LYS A 319 29.13 23.76 -11.96
CA LYS A 319 29.95 23.72 -10.75
C LYS A 319 31.09 22.70 -10.81
N GLY A 320 30.85 21.57 -11.48
CA GLY A 320 31.89 20.56 -11.69
C GLY A 320 33.00 21.06 -12.62
N MET A 321 32.63 21.76 -13.69
CA MET A 321 33.54 22.35 -14.65
C MET A 321 34.34 23.48 -14.03
N GLU A 322 33.71 24.42 -13.29
CA GLU A 322 34.36 25.48 -12.57
C GLU A 322 35.44 24.98 -11.57
N LYS A 323 35.05 24.02 -10.72
CA LYS A 323 36.00 23.38 -9.79
C LYS A 323 37.11 22.60 -10.47
N GLY A 324 36.80 21.99 -11.62
CA GLY A 324 37.78 21.28 -12.44
C GLY A 324 38.80 22.21 -13.04
N MET A 325 38.36 23.37 -13.54
CA MET A 325 39.25 24.43 -14.05
C MET A 325 40.13 25.02 -12.95
N GLU A 326 39.54 25.44 -11.81
CA GLU A 326 40.29 25.97 -10.66
C GLU A 326 41.37 24.99 -10.17
N LYS A 327 41.01 23.70 -10.06
CA LYS A 327 41.98 22.69 -9.66
C LYS A 327 43.05 22.45 -10.71
N GLY A 328 42.67 22.42 -11.98
CA GLY A 328 43.63 22.27 -13.08
C GLY A 328 44.63 23.44 -13.17
N ASP A 329 44.18 24.68 -12.95
CA ASP A 329 45.04 25.86 -12.94
C ASP A 329 45.96 25.88 -11.71
N ALA A 330 45.44 25.48 -10.53
CA ALA A 330 46.27 25.34 -9.33
C ALA A 330 47.36 24.25 -9.48
N ASP A 331 47.01 23.10 -10.02
CA ASP A 331 47.93 21.98 -10.26
C ASP A 331 49.03 22.40 -11.30
N ARG A 332 48.63 23.14 -12.36
CA ARG A 332 49.57 23.69 -13.35
C ARG A 332 50.52 24.71 -12.72
N ALA A 333 50.00 25.65 -11.93
CA ALA A 333 50.81 26.62 -11.25
C ALA A 333 51.85 25.97 -10.30
N LEU A 334 51.44 24.92 -9.58
CA LEU A 334 52.35 24.13 -8.72
C LEU A 334 53.43 23.41 -9.52
N ALA A 335 53.07 22.80 -10.66
CA ALA A 335 54.04 22.13 -11.54
C ALA A 335 55.03 23.08 -12.16
N ASP A 336 54.60 24.27 -12.62
CA ASP A 336 55.47 25.33 -13.15
C ASP A 336 56.37 25.89 -12.06
N ALA A 337 55.88 26.12 -10.85
CA ALA A 337 56.67 26.56 -9.71
C ALA A 337 57.79 25.57 -9.39
N LYS A 338 57.51 24.29 -9.37
CA LYS A 338 58.53 23.24 -9.15
C LYS A 338 59.56 23.24 -10.23
N ARG A 339 59.16 23.34 -11.50
CA ARG A 339 60.07 23.41 -12.66
C ARG A 339 61.00 24.64 -12.61
N PHE A 340 60.47 25.81 -12.25
CA PHE A 340 61.28 27.02 -12.11
C PHE A 340 62.27 26.93 -10.95
N LEU A 341 61.87 26.35 -9.80
CA LEU A 341 62.75 26.09 -8.69
C LEU A 341 63.91 25.16 -9.07
N ASP A 342 63.65 24.12 -9.82
CA ASP A 342 64.62 23.15 -10.33
C ASP A 342 65.60 23.80 -11.33
N MET A 343 65.16 24.84 -12.07
CA MET A 343 66.04 25.67 -12.94
C MET A 343 66.89 26.70 -12.19
N GLY A 344 66.73 26.78 -10.85
CA GLY A 344 67.54 27.63 -10.03
C GLY A 344 66.98 29.04 -9.81
N PHE A 345 65.77 29.38 -10.17
CA PHE A 345 65.15 30.66 -9.90
C PHE A 345 64.94 30.87 -8.39
N LEU A 346 64.98 32.11 -7.95
CA LEU A 346 64.69 32.44 -6.56
C LEU A 346 63.21 32.29 -6.22
N PRO A 347 62.85 31.84 -5.01
CA PRO A 347 61.49 31.65 -4.60
C PRO A 347 60.58 32.86 -4.82
N GLU A 348 61.09 34.08 -4.60
CA GLU A 348 60.33 35.32 -4.79
C GLU A 348 60.00 35.56 -6.29
N GLN A 349 60.92 35.18 -7.18
CA GLN A 349 60.70 35.28 -8.62
C GLN A 349 59.68 34.23 -9.11
N VAL A 350 59.79 33.04 -8.57
CA VAL A 350 58.85 31.95 -8.87
C VAL A 350 57.45 32.29 -8.40
N ALA A 351 57.28 32.78 -7.16
CA ALA A 351 55.97 33.18 -6.61
C ALA A 351 55.33 34.28 -7.47
N LYS A 352 56.13 35.26 -7.94
CA LYS A 352 55.66 36.34 -8.82
C LYS A 352 55.29 35.84 -10.21
N GLY A 353 56.02 34.86 -10.77
CA GLY A 353 55.77 34.28 -12.10
C GLY A 353 54.60 33.34 -12.16
N THR A 354 54.38 32.56 -11.11
CA THR A 354 53.30 31.54 -11.03
C THR A 354 52.06 32.03 -10.30
N GLN A 355 52.08 33.22 -9.71
CA GLN A 355 51.01 33.79 -8.88
C GLN A 355 50.68 32.95 -7.63
N LEU A 356 51.56 32.04 -7.25
CA LEU A 356 51.42 31.28 -6.01
C LEU A 356 51.93 32.09 -4.80
N PRO A 357 51.30 31.93 -3.63
CA PRO A 357 51.77 32.47 -2.37
C PRO A 357 53.22 32.03 -2.09
N LEU A 358 54.06 32.95 -1.57
CA LEU A 358 55.49 32.72 -1.34
C LEU A 358 55.74 31.58 -0.35
N ASP A 359 54.85 31.40 0.64
CA ASP A 359 54.90 30.31 1.63
C ASP A 359 54.71 28.93 0.99
N ILE A 360 53.83 28.82 -0.03
CA ILE A 360 53.64 27.61 -0.83
C ILE A 360 54.91 27.30 -1.65
N VAL A 361 55.50 28.30 -2.30
CA VAL A 361 56.73 28.14 -3.09
C VAL A 361 57.92 27.75 -2.19
N LEU A 362 58.05 28.32 -1.00
CA LEU A 362 59.02 27.90 -0.01
C LEU A 362 58.82 26.49 0.52
N ALA A 363 57.58 26.08 0.72
CA ALA A 363 57.24 24.71 1.12
C ALA A 363 57.58 23.70 0.02
N LEU A 364 57.37 24.04 -1.26
CA LEU A 364 57.76 23.22 -2.41
C LEU A 364 59.29 23.07 -2.46
N LYS A 365 60.07 24.18 -2.30
CA LYS A 365 61.52 24.15 -2.27
C LYS A 365 62.09 23.33 -1.12
N ALA A 366 61.43 23.34 0.04
CA ALA A 366 61.82 22.55 1.21
C ALA A 366 61.40 21.06 1.14
N GLY A 367 60.75 20.58 0.05
CA GLY A 367 60.28 19.21 -0.11
C GLY A 367 59.19 18.79 0.89
N LYS A 368 58.52 19.78 1.54
CA LYS A 368 57.49 19.54 2.56
C LYS A 368 56.08 19.30 1.99
N MET A 369 55.84 19.55 0.69
CA MET A 369 54.59 19.19 0.00
C MET A 369 54.80 17.89 -0.77
N LYS A 370 54.18 16.81 -0.33
CA LYS A 370 54.02 15.60 -1.12
C LYS A 370 52.82 15.81 -2.08
N ASN A 371 53.00 15.35 -3.32
CA ASN A 371 51.92 15.34 -4.35
C ASN A 371 50.60 14.83 -3.85
#